data_3f8208cb800de16dcfb1a454a1b54b27
#
_entry.id   3f8208cb800de16dcfb1a454a1b54b27
#
_cell.length_a   1.000
_cell.length_b   1.000
_cell.length_c   1.000
_cell.angle_alpha   90.00
_cell.angle_beta   90.00
_cell.angle_gamma   90.00
#
_symmetry.space_group_name_H-M   'P 1'
#
loop_
_entity.id
_entity.type
_entity.pdbx_description
1 polymer ?
#
loop_
_entity_poly.entity_id
_entity_poly.type
_entity_poly.pdbx_seq_one_letter_code
_entity_poly.pdbx_strand_id
1 'polypeptide(L)'
;VTNTPCQERGIDFAPDGRTLVYASERGGLWQLYTSTIVRKDEKQFTYATELKEERLTNSDIASFNPKYSPDGKEIAFLENRTAIRVINLKTKKVRTVMDAQYQYSYSDGDQWFEWSPDSKWILSEFIGIGGWNNKDIVLLNADGKGEMHNLTESGYSDGNAKWVLGGKAMVWFSDRAGYRSHGSWGAQYDAYIMFFDVDAYDRFRMNKEDLALLEEAEKAEKAEKEKAEKKKKENKKDDKKKDAKEKNKKDGDEEKKEEVKPLKFDLDNRFDRIVRLTVNSSFMGDAVLTPKGDKLYYLAAFESGYDLWEHDLKENSTKILLKGVGGGSLLPDKKGENIFMC
;
A
#
# COMPACT_ATOMS: atom_id res chain seq x y z
N VAL A 1 14.58 -19.10 -8.59
CA VAL A 1 14.01 -18.13 -9.55
C VAL A 1 15.08 -17.56 -10.45
N THR A 2 16.22 -17.26 -9.89
CA THR A 2 17.41 -16.76 -10.61
C THR A 2 18.57 -17.74 -10.44
N ASN A 3 19.47 -17.80 -11.40
CA ASN A 3 20.68 -18.64 -11.34
C ASN A 3 21.89 -17.80 -11.78
N THR A 4 22.14 -16.72 -11.04
CA THR A 4 23.24 -15.80 -11.31
C THR A 4 24.18 -15.76 -10.09
N PRO A 5 25.48 -15.51 -10.28
CA PRO A 5 26.42 -15.35 -9.18
C PRO A 5 26.36 -13.97 -8.51
N CYS A 6 25.40 -13.13 -8.92
CA CYS A 6 25.25 -11.74 -8.51
C CYS A 6 24.20 -11.56 -7.44
N GLN A 7 24.20 -10.41 -6.78
CA GLN A 7 23.16 -10.05 -5.82
C GLN A 7 21.87 -9.64 -6.52
N GLU A 8 20.76 -9.98 -5.87
CA GLU A 8 19.41 -9.64 -6.29
C GLU A 8 18.59 -9.20 -5.08
N ARG A 9 17.78 -8.13 -5.24
CA ARG A 9 17.04 -7.51 -4.14
C ARG A 9 15.71 -6.92 -4.62
N GLY A 10 14.89 -6.50 -3.66
CA GLY A 10 13.69 -5.72 -3.90
C GLY A 10 12.70 -6.46 -4.79
N ILE A 11 12.33 -7.68 -4.41
CA ILE A 11 11.39 -8.51 -5.16
C ILE A 11 9.97 -7.99 -4.94
N ASP A 12 9.22 -7.86 -6.03
CA ASP A 12 7.79 -7.60 -5.99
C ASP A 12 7.04 -8.43 -7.04
N PHE A 13 5.79 -8.82 -6.72
CA PHE A 13 4.99 -9.65 -7.60
C PHE A 13 3.97 -8.83 -8.38
N ALA A 14 3.84 -9.13 -9.67
CA ALA A 14 2.70 -8.63 -10.43
C ALA A 14 1.38 -9.12 -9.78
N PRO A 15 0.28 -8.35 -9.91
CA PRO A 15 -1.01 -8.70 -9.30
C PRO A 15 -1.59 -10.05 -9.71
N ASP A 16 -1.13 -10.60 -10.85
CA ASP A 16 -1.52 -11.93 -11.33
C ASP A 16 -0.73 -13.07 -10.67
N GLY A 17 0.32 -12.75 -9.91
CA GLY A 17 1.19 -13.71 -9.23
C GLY A 17 2.09 -14.53 -10.17
N ARG A 18 2.09 -14.24 -11.48
CA ARG A 18 2.83 -15.01 -12.51
C ARG A 18 4.13 -14.35 -12.95
N THR A 19 4.30 -13.09 -12.67
CA THR A 19 5.51 -12.32 -12.98
C THR A 19 6.01 -11.67 -11.70
N LEU A 20 7.32 -11.71 -11.49
CA LEU A 20 7.97 -10.92 -10.46
C LEU A 20 8.95 -9.94 -11.10
N VAL A 21 9.20 -8.84 -10.42
CA VAL A 21 10.24 -7.85 -10.72
C VAL A 21 11.26 -7.82 -9.60
N TYR A 22 12.49 -7.58 -9.93
CA TYR A 22 13.60 -7.49 -8.97
C TYR A 22 14.74 -6.64 -9.53
N ALA A 23 15.59 -6.13 -8.65
CA ALA A 23 16.84 -5.48 -9.03
C ALA A 23 17.98 -6.49 -9.01
N SER A 24 18.86 -6.47 -10.01
CA SER A 24 20.05 -7.32 -10.10
C SER A 24 21.25 -6.53 -10.61
N GLU A 25 22.43 -6.82 -10.05
CA GLU A 25 23.70 -6.20 -10.46
C GLU A 25 24.46 -6.99 -11.55
N ARG A 26 23.81 -8.02 -12.15
CA ARG A 26 24.45 -8.93 -13.12
C ARG A 26 25.11 -8.27 -14.35
N GLY A 27 24.80 -7.01 -14.61
CA GLY A 27 25.42 -6.22 -15.68
C GLY A 27 26.49 -5.23 -15.19
N GLY A 28 26.96 -5.36 -13.94
CA GLY A 28 27.90 -4.41 -13.30
C GLY A 28 27.25 -3.16 -12.72
N LEU A 29 25.95 -2.97 -12.96
CA LEU A 29 25.15 -1.90 -12.41
C LEU A 29 23.75 -2.45 -12.08
N TRP A 30 23.18 -2.02 -10.97
CA TRP A 30 21.82 -2.39 -10.56
C TRP A 30 20.79 -1.97 -11.62
N GLN A 31 20.09 -2.96 -12.17
CA GLN A 31 19.02 -2.76 -13.15
C GLN A 31 17.83 -3.65 -12.78
N LEU A 32 16.66 -3.29 -13.31
CA LEU A 32 15.45 -4.07 -13.07
C LEU A 32 15.31 -5.19 -14.09
N TYR A 33 14.88 -6.33 -13.60
CA TYR A 33 14.58 -7.52 -14.38
C TYR A 33 13.20 -8.05 -13.98
N THR A 34 12.55 -8.70 -14.93
CA THR A 34 11.32 -9.47 -14.66
C THR A 34 11.59 -10.94 -14.90
N SER A 35 10.93 -11.79 -14.13
CA SER A 35 10.89 -13.24 -14.36
C SER A 35 9.43 -13.69 -14.41
N THR A 36 9.03 -14.38 -15.47
CA THR A 36 7.64 -14.77 -15.73
C THR A 36 7.54 -16.27 -15.90
N ILE A 37 6.53 -16.88 -15.26
CA ILE A 37 6.19 -18.30 -15.44
C ILE A 37 5.62 -18.50 -16.85
N VAL A 38 6.31 -19.28 -17.68
CA VAL A 38 5.95 -19.50 -19.10
C VAL A 38 4.75 -20.46 -19.21
N ARG A 39 4.81 -21.60 -18.52
CA ARG A 39 3.81 -22.66 -18.66
C ARG A 39 2.50 -22.30 -17.97
N LYS A 40 1.39 -22.40 -18.68
CA LYS A 40 0.06 -21.97 -18.21
C LYS A 40 -0.50 -22.83 -17.06
N ASP A 41 -0.10 -24.09 -17.00
CA ASP A 41 -0.48 -25.04 -15.96
C ASP A 41 0.26 -24.82 -14.64
N GLU A 42 1.41 -24.13 -14.68
CA GLU A 42 2.19 -23.77 -13.49
C GLU A 42 1.70 -22.42 -12.93
N LYS A 43 1.33 -22.41 -11.64
CA LYS A 43 0.75 -21.22 -10.98
C LYS A 43 1.69 -20.56 -9.98
N GLN A 44 2.74 -21.23 -9.54
CA GLN A 44 3.62 -20.80 -8.47
C GLN A 44 5.08 -20.92 -8.88
N PHE A 45 5.88 -19.95 -8.51
CA PHE A 45 7.34 -19.93 -8.78
C PHE A 45 8.08 -21.12 -8.17
N THR A 46 7.63 -21.62 -7.01
CA THR A 46 8.26 -22.76 -6.32
C THR A 46 8.28 -24.04 -7.18
N TYR A 47 7.29 -24.20 -8.05
CA TYR A 47 7.13 -25.39 -8.89
C TYR A 47 7.31 -25.08 -10.38
N ALA A 48 7.65 -23.84 -10.72
CA ALA A 48 7.83 -23.44 -12.10
C ALA A 48 9.07 -24.11 -12.70
N THR A 49 8.89 -24.80 -13.83
CA THR A 49 9.96 -25.50 -14.55
C THR A 49 10.56 -24.67 -15.67
N GLU A 50 9.82 -23.65 -16.13
CA GLU A 50 10.27 -22.77 -17.20
C GLU A 50 9.94 -21.32 -16.86
N LEU A 51 10.99 -20.50 -16.77
CA LEU A 51 10.91 -19.07 -16.48
C LEU A 51 11.50 -18.28 -17.64
N LYS A 52 10.84 -17.18 -18.01
CA LYS A 52 11.36 -16.20 -18.96
C LYS A 52 11.82 -14.97 -18.20
N GLU A 53 13.11 -14.70 -18.26
CA GLU A 53 13.68 -13.46 -17.72
C GLU A 53 13.79 -12.40 -18.81
N GLU A 54 13.54 -11.14 -18.43
CA GLU A 54 13.69 -9.99 -19.31
C GLU A 54 14.27 -8.81 -18.54
N ARG A 55 15.29 -8.15 -19.08
CA ARG A 55 15.82 -6.91 -18.56
C ARG A 55 14.84 -5.79 -18.84
N LEU A 56 14.41 -5.08 -17.78
CA LEU A 56 13.39 -4.04 -17.89
C LEU A 56 13.99 -2.64 -18.06
N THR A 57 15.06 -2.33 -17.31
CA THR A 57 15.80 -1.05 -17.44
C THR A 57 17.16 -1.28 -18.04
N ASN A 58 17.62 -0.30 -18.84
CA ASN A 58 18.93 -0.32 -19.50
C ASN A 58 19.47 1.11 -19.56
N SER A 59 19.90 1.64 -18.42
CA SER A 59 20.46 2.99 -18.29
C SER A 59 21.83 2.91 -17.61
N ASP A 60 22.59 4.00 -17.67
CA ASP A 60 23.85 4.16 -16.96
C ASP A 60 23.67 4.57 -15.48
N ILE A 61 22.43 4.52 -15.00
CA ILE A 61 22.07 4.89 -13.63
C ILE A 61 21.45 3.65 -12.96
N ALA A 62 21.82 3.41 -11.69
CA ALA A 62 21.31 2.30 -10.91
C ALA A 62 19.82 2.42 -10.61
N SER A 63 19.11 1.29 -10.62
CA SER A 63 17.68 1.18 -10.35
C SER A 63 17.41 0.22 -9.19
N PHE A 64 16.59 0.63 -8.21
CA PHE A 64 16.32 -0.10 -6.97
C PHE A 64 14.83 -0.16 -6.64
N ASN A 65 14.46 -1.05 -5.72
CA ASN A 65 13.14 -1.14 -5.07
C ASN A 65 11.95 -1.07 -6.04
N PRO A 66 11.87 -1.94 -7.06
CA PRO A 66 10.73 -1.93 -7.95
C PRO A 66 9.44 -2.35 -7.23
N LYS A 67 8.33 -1.68 -7.57
CA LYS A 67 6.98 -1.98 -7.08
C LYS A 67 5.98 -1.92 -8.22
N TYR A 68 5.22 -2.99 -8.42
CA TYR A 68 4.11 -3.00 -9.38
C TYR A 68 2.99 -2.04 -8.94
N SER A 69 2.41 -1.35 -9.91
CA SER A 69 1.10 -0.73 -9.69
C SER A 69 0.04 -1.80 -9.43
N PRO A 70 -0.97 -1.56 -8.58
CA PRO A 70 -2.03 -2.52 -8.30
C PRO A 70 -2.78 -3.05 -9.54
N ASP A 71 -2.85 -2.26 -10.62
CA ASP A 71 -3.42 -2.68 -11.90
C ASP A 71 -2.45 -3.49 -12.79
N GLY A 72 -1.18 -3.60 -12.38
CA GLY A 72 -0.14 -4.37 -13.07
C GLY A 72 0.38 -3.77 -14.37
N LYS A 73 0.08 -2.52 -14.67
CA LYS A 73 0.48 -1.90 -15.95
C LYS A 73 1.80 -1.15 -15.87
N GLU A 74 2.22 -0.78 -14.68
CA GLU A 74 3.39 0.06 -14.45
C GLU A 74 4.22 -0.46 -13.28
N ILE A 75 5.48 -0.05 -13.23
CA ILE A 75 6.38 -0.30 -12.09
C ILE A 75 7.00 1.02 -11.68
N ALA A 76 6.86 1.38 -10.40
CA ALA A 76 7.62 2.45 -9.77
C ALA A 76 8.94 1.90 -9.24
N PHE A 77 9.99 2.70 -9.25
CA PHE A 77 11.31 2.32 -8.77
C PHE A 77 12.14 3.55 -8.38
N LEU A 78 13.20 3.32 -7.62
CA LEU A 78 14.19 4.35 -7.30
C LEU A 78 15.30 4.35 -8.35
N GLU A 79 15.56 5.51 -8.95
CA GLU A 79 16.73 5.74 -9.78
C GLU A 79 17.76 6.54 -8.97
N ASN A 80 19.02 6.09 -8.98
CA ASN A 80 20.10 6.70 -8.22
C ASN A 80 19.75 6.96 -6.73
N ARG A 81 19.08 6.00 -6.08
CA ARG A 81 18.64 5.99 -4.67
C ARG A 81 17.46 6.89 -4.33
N THR A 82 17.29 8.06 -4.96
CA THR A 82 16.40 9.11 -4.46
C THR A 82 15.31 9.56 -5.41
N ALA A 83 15.53 9.47 -6.75
CA ALA A 83 14.50 9.82 -7.70
C ALA A 83 13.45 8.71 -7.81
N ILE A 84 12.17 9.04 -7.72
CA ILE A 84 11.07 8.11 -8.00
C ILE A 84 10.74 8.17 -9.48
N ARG A 85 10.88 7.03 -10.15
CA ARG A 85 10.58 6.83 -11.58
C ARG A 85 9.45 5.83 -11.74
N VAL A 86 8.72 5.96 -12.82
CA VAL A 86 7.70 4.99 -13.22
C VAL A 86 7.93 4.56 -14.66
N ILE A 87 7.99 3.25 -14.91
CA ILE A 87 8.04 2.64 -16.23
C ILE A 87 6.68 2.05 -16.59
N ASN A 88 6.20 2.38 -17.79
CA ASN A 88 5.01 1.75 -18.35
C ASN A 88 5.43 0.45 -19.06
N LEU A 89 4.87 -0.67 -18.65
CA LEU A 89 5.28 -2.00 -19.12
C LEU A 89 4.98 -2.26 -20.60
N LYS A 90 3.93 -1.63 -21.14
CA LYS A 90 3.55 -1.78 -22.54
C LYS A 90 4.43 -0.92 -23.47
N THR A 91 4.65 0.33 -23.12
CA THR A 91 5.36 1.29 -23.96
C THR A 91 6.85 1.35 -23.67
N LYS A 92 7.30 0.79 -22.55
CA LYS A 92 8.65 0.86 -21.99
C LYS A 92 9.16 2.29 -21.75
N LYS A 93 8.26 3.28 -21.77
CA LYS A 93 8.61 4.68 -21.46
C LYS A 93 8.74 4.86 -19.95
N VAL A 94 9.82 5.54 -19.56
CA VAL A 94 10.08 5.95 -18.16
C VAL A 94 9.76 7.42 -18.00
N ARG A 95 9.17 7.78 -16.86
CA ARG A 95 8.91 9.15 -16.46
C ARG A 95 9.37 9.40 -15.02
N THR A 96 9.68 10.64 -14.69
CA THR A 96 9.96 11.07 -13.33
C THR A 96 8.64 11.37 -12.62
N VAL A 97 8.51 10.90 -11.38
CA VAL A 97 7.40 11.23 -10.47
C VAL A 97 7.88 12.17 -9.37
N MET A 98 9.10 11.96 -8.87
CA MET A 98 9.74 12.87 -7.92
C MET A 98 11.25 12.96 -8.23
N ASP A 99 11.78 14.17 -8.30
CA ASP A 99 13.19 14.41 -8.55
C ASP A 99 14.06 14.08 -7.33
N ALA A 100 15.32 13.70 -7.59
CA ALA A 100 16.28 13.28 -6.57
C ALA A 100 16.53 14.34 -5.47
N GLN A 101 16.42 15.62 -5.80
CA GLN A 101 16.66 16.74 -4.88
C GLN A 101 15.71 16.79 -3.68
N TYR A 102 14.55 16.12 -3.79
CA TYR A 102 13.54 16.08 -2.72
C TYR A 102 13.75 14.95 -1.73
N GLN A 103 14.80 14.14 -1.89
CA GLN A 103 15.14 13.08 -0.94
C GLN A 103 16.62 13.08 -0.59
N TYR A 104 16.94 12.43 0.53
CA TYR A 104 18.30 12.15 0.97
C TYR A 104 18.40 10.67 1.34
N SER A 105 19.44 10.00 0.85
CA SER A 105 19.67 8.58 1.05
C SER A 105 21.03 8.31 1.67
N TYR A 106 21.08 7.42 2.65
CA TYR A 106 22.30 6.91 3.25
C TYR A 106 22.81 5.66 2.53
N SER A 107 21.92 4.84 2.01
CA SER A 107 22.24 3.56 1.38
C SER A 107 21.27 3.19 0.27
N ASP A 108 21.66 2.21 -0.56
CA ASP A 108 20.81 1.71 -1.64
C ASP A 108 19.52 1.11 -1.10
N GLY A 109 18.38 1.63 -1.54
CA GLY A 109 17.07 1.10 -1.21
C GLY A 109 16.51 1.54 0.13
N ASP A 110 17.08 2.56 0.78
CA ASP A 110 16.62 3.09 2.07
C ASP A 110 15.44 4.09 1.94
N GLN A 111 15.00 4.38 0.71
CA GLN A 111 13.85 5.24 0.49
C GLN A 111 12.60 4.40 0.27
N TRP A 112 11.50 4.89 0.83
CA TRP A 112 10.21 4.22 0.79
C TRP A 112 9.22 4.98 -0.09
N PHE A 113 8.36 4.23 -0.78
CA PHE A 113 7.19 4.74 -1.49
C PHE A 113 6.15 3.64 -1.65
N GLU A 114 4.88 4.02 -1.83
CA GLU A 114 3.77 3.10 -1.97
C GLU A 114 2.74 3.59 -2.98
N TRP A 115 2.29 2.67 -3.85
CA TRP A 115 1.21 2.93 -4.79
C TRP A 115 -0.14 3.03 -4.09
N SER A 116 -0.98 3.98 -4.54
CA SER A 116 -2.38 3.99 -4.15
C SER A 116 -3.15 2.80 -4.74
N PRO A 117 -4.24 2.36 -4.09
CA PRO A 117 -5.05 1.24 -4.58
C PRO A 117 -5.61 1.43 -6.00
N ASP A 118 -5.82 2.66 -6.45
CA ASP A 118 -6.29 2.99 -7.80
C ASP A 118 -5.18 3.15 -8.85
N SER A 119 -3.93 2.91 -8.47
CA SER A 119 -2.73 3.00 -9.34
C SER A 119 -2.46 4.40 -9.91
N LYS A 120 -3.01 5.47 -9.31
CA LYS A 120 -2.87 6.82 -9.83
C LYS A 120 -2.00 7.73 -8.99
N TRP A 121 -1.72 7.33 -7.75
CA TRP A 121 -0.96 8.13 -6.80
C TRP A 121 0.13 7.32 -6.14
N ILE A 122 1.11 8.03 -5.61
CA ILE A 122 2.22 7.46 -4.82
C ILE A 122 2.35 8.27 -3.54
N LEU A 123 2.43 7.58 -2.40
CA LEU A 123 2.92 8.14 -1.14
C LEU A 123 4.42 7.93 -1.06
N SER A 124 5.14 8.92 -0.55
CA SER A 124 6.57 8.81 -0.24
C SER A 124 6.95 9.73 0.90
N GLU A 125 8.12 9.49 1.47
CA GLU A 125 8.81 10.46 2.30
C GLU A 125 9.55 11.45 1.41
N PHE A 126 9.73 12.70 1.87
CA PHE A 126 10.50 13.69 1.15
C PHE A 126 11.07 14.75 2.09
N ILE A 127 12.02 15.52 1.59
CA ILE A 127 12.57 16.69 2.30
C ILE A 127 11.53 17.81 2.24
N GLY A 128 10.73 17.90 3.30
CA GLY A 128 9.71 18.91 3.47
C GLY A 128 10.17 20.07 4.37
N ILE A 129 9.30 20.47 5.31
CA ILE A 129 9.55 21.62 6.20
C ILE A 129 10.68 21.33 7.18
N GLY A 130 10.76 20.11 7.72
CA GLY A 130 11.73 19.73 8.75
C GLY A 130 13.15 19.44 8.24
N GLY A 131 13.36 19.47 6.93
CA GLY A 131 14.65 19.19 6.32
C GLY A 131 14.94 17.71 6.13
N TRP A 132 16.20 17.37 5.84
CA TRP A 132 16.60 16.03 5.39
C TRP A 132 16.46 14.93 6.47
N ASN A 133 16.53 15.24 7.74
CA ASN A 133 16.44 14.31 8.86
C ASN A 133 15.07 14.29 9.55
N ASN A 134 14.22 15.25 9.26
CA ASN A 134 12.83 15.30 9.71
C ASN A 134 11.93 15.38 8.47
N LYS A 135 11.73 14.24 7.83
CA LYS A 135 11.01 14.15 6.57
C LYS A 135 9.52 14.32 6.79
N ASP A 136 8.84 14.85 5.78
CA ASP A 136 7.40 14.88 5.67
C ASP A 136 6.90 13.77 4.73
N ILE A 137 5.59 13.49 4.75
CA ILE A 137 4.93 12.60 3.80
C ILE A 137 4.38 13.43 2.63
N VAL A 138 4.67 12.97 1.42
CA VAL A 138 4.20 13.60 0.17
C VAL A 138 3.26 12.68 -0.59
N LEU A 139 2.21 13.28 -1.17
CA LEU A 139 1.32 12.67 -2.15
C LEU A 139 1.70 13.15 -3.55
N LEU A 140 1.98 12.21 -4.43
CA LEU A 140 2.45 12.44 -5.79
C LEU A 140 1.47 11.87 -6.80
N ASN A 141 1.19 12.60 -7.88
CA ASN A 141 0.49 12.02 -9.01
C ASN A 141 1.42 11.07 -9.76
N ALA A 142 1.03 9.82 -9.93
CA ALA A 142 1.86 8.80 -10.56
C ALA A 142 2.12 9.04 -12.05
N ASP A 143 1.40 9.96 -12.70
CA ASP A 143 1.70 10.36 -14.09
C ASP A 143 2.89 11.34 -14.19
N GLY A 144 3.43 11.79 -13.05
CA GLY A 144 4.54 12.72 -12.94
C GLY A 144 4.16 14.17 -13.24
N LYS A 145 2.87 14.50 -13.22
CA LYS A 145 2.36 15.85 -13.48
C LYS A 145 1.63 16.41 -12.27
N GLY A 146 1.53 17.72 -12.22
CA GLY A 146 0.85 18.42 -11.15
C GLY A 146 1.74 18.72 -9.95
N GLU A 147 1.14 19.20 -8.89
CA GLU A 147 1.81 19.60 -7.67
C GLU A 147 2.11 18.39 -6.78
N MET A 148 3.20 18.48 -6.05
CA MET A 148 3.50 17.61 -4.93
C MET A 148 2.76 18.14 -3.70
N HIS A 149 1.90 17.32 -3.09
CA HIS A 149 1.16 17.72 -1.90
C HIS A 149 1.89 17.24 -0.66
N ASN A 150 2.51 18.17 0.10
CA ASN A 150 3.02 17.87 1.43
C ASN A 150 1.82 17.57 2.35
N LEU A 151 1.69 16.34 2.84
CA LEU A 151 0.54 15.94 3.64
C LEU A 151 0.70 16.29 5.11
N THR A 152 1.90 16.18 5.67
CA THR A 152 2.13 16.32 7.10
C THR A 152 2.59 17.70 7.53
N GLU A 153 3.29 18.43 6.64
CA GLU A 153 3.76 19.81 6.83
C GLU A 153 4.29 20.06 8.26
N SER A 154 5.22 19.21 8.68
CA SER A 154 5.66 19.20 10.07
C SER A 154 7.17 19.37 10.22
N GLY A 155 7.62 19.86 11.37
CA GLY A 155 9.04 19.85 11.72
C GLY A 155 9.46 18.56 12.44
N TYR A 156 8.62 17.53 12.43
CA TYR A 156 8.84 16.24 13.06
C TYR A 156 9.34 15.22 12.04
N SER A 157 9.81 14.07 12.52
CA SER A 157 10.17 12.97 11.64
C SER A 157 8.92 12.14 11.35
N ASP A 158 8.37 12.31 10.17
CA ASP A 158 7.21 11.58 9.66
C ASP A 158 7.67 10.54 8.64
N GLY A 159 7.22 9.28 8.79
CA GLY A 159 7.65 8.21 7.90
C GLY A 159 6.73 6.99 7.91
N ASN A 160 7.09 5.99 7.09
CA ASN A 160 6.42 4.70 7.00
C ASN A 160 4.91 4.80 6.74
N ALA A 161 4.50 5.74 5.88
CA ALA A 161 3.10 5.96 5.57
C ALA A 161 2.52 4.81 4.73
N LYS A 162 1.31 4.36 5.06
CA LYS A 162 0.60 3.28 4.36
C LYS A 162 -0.82 3.70 4.03
N TRP A 163 -1.29 3.31 2.86
CA TRP A 163 -2.69 3.46 2.50
C TRP A 163 -3.56 2.54 3.35
N VAL A 164 -4.65 3.07 3.87
CA VAL A 164 -5.64 2.31 4.62
C VAL A 164 -7.06 2.66 4.16
N LEU A 165 -8.04 1.86 4.58
CA LEU A 165 -9.47 2.06 4.26
C LEU A 165 -9.72 2.23 2.75
N GLY A 166 -9.04 1.43 1.92
CA GLY A 166 -9.19 1.49 0.47
C GLY A 166 -8.68 2.77 -0.18
N GLY A 167 -7.72 3.46 0.46
CA GLY A 167 -7.15 4.72 -0.02
C GLY A 167 -7.85 5.98 0.49
N LYS A 168 -8.83 5.85 1.39
CA LYS A 168 -9.53 6.98 2.00
C LYS A 168 -8.75 7.64 3.14
N ALA A 169 -7.70 6.99 3.62
CA ALA A 169 -6.81 7.47 4.67
C ALA A 169 -5.40 6.90 4.50
N MET A 170 -4.45 7.50 5.21
CA MET A 170 -3.12 6.94 5.43
C MET A 170 -2.83 6.79 6.93
N VAL A 171 -2.07 5.77 7.29
CA VAL A 171 -1.42 5.63 8.61
C VAL A 171 0.05 5.93 8.43
N TRP A 172 0.66 6.67 9.33
CA TRP A 172 2.10 6.95 9.33
C TRP A 172 2.67 7.04 10.74
N PHE A 173 3.98 7.00 10.86
CA PHE A 173 4.68 7.20 12.13
C PHE A 173 5.18 8.63 12.26
N SER A 174 5.10 9.18 13.46
CA SER A 174 5.61 10.52 13.79
C SER A 174 6.17 10.56 15.20
N ASP A 175 7.27 11.28 15.39
CA ASP A 175 7.88 11.51 16.70
C ASP A 175 7.32 12.75 17.42
N ARG A 176 6.20 13.31 16.92
CA ARG A 176 5.63 14.58 17.41
C ARG A 176 5.14 14.55 18.86
N ALA A 177 4.79 13.38 19.41
CA ALA A 177 4.34 13.22 20.79
C ALA A 177 5.31 12.39 21.65
N GLY A 178 6.29 11.72 21.02
CA GLY A 178 7.27 10.88 21.71
C GLY A 178 8.49 11.62 22.21
N TYR A 179 9.36 10.88 22.93
CA TYR A 179 10.69 11.38 23.25
C TYR A 179 11.49 11.61 21.97
N ARG A 180 12.11 12.78 21.88
CA ARG A 180 12.96 13.15 20.74
C ARG A 180 14.39 13.32 21.18
N SER A 181 15.28 12.61 20.53
CA SER A 181 16.70 12.80 20.65
C SER A 181 17.21 13.81 19.60
N HIS A 182 18.48 14.11 19.59
CA HIS A 182 19.11 14.98 18.62
C HIS A 182 18.87 14.48 17.18
N GLY A 183 18.30 15.32 16.33
CA GLY A 183 17.98 14.97 14.95
C GLY A 183 17.00 13.80 14.78
N SER A 184 16.15 13.55 15.77
CA SER A 184 15.20 12.43 15.84
C SER A 184 15.84 11.03 15.82
N TRP A 185 17.14 10.92 15.96
CA TRP A 185 17.81 9.63 16.08
C TRP A 185 17.55 9.01 17.47
N GLY A 186 16.96 7.81 17.48
CA GLY A 186 16.51 7.17 18.70
C GLY A 186 15.26 7.81 19.30
N ALA A 187 14.50 8.52 18.52
CA ALA A 187 13.21 9.06 18.93
C ALA A 187 12.16 7.94 19.11
N GLN A 188 11.20 8.20 19.99
CA GLN A 188 10.01 7.36 20.12
C GLN A 188 8.91 7.88 19.20
N TYR A 189 8.20 6.98 18.56
CA TYR A 189 7.18 7.28 17.57
C TYR A 189 5.80 6.83 18.05
N ASP A 190 4.83 7.40 17.40
CA ASP A 190 3.41 7.01 17.46
C ASP A 190 2.87 6.76 16.07
N ALA A 191 1.89 5.89 15.96
CA ALA A 191 1.10 5.75 14.75
C ALA A 191 -0.03 6.80 14.75
N TYR A 192 -0.18 7.49 13.63
CA TYR A 192 -1.24 8.44 13.35
C TYR A 192 -2.02 8.00 12.12
N ILE A 193 -3.28 8.43 12.02
CA ILE A 193 -4.09 8.30 10.82
C ILE A 193 -4.55 9.69 10.35
N MET A 194 -4.48 9.93 9.04
CA MET A 194 -5.04 11.11 8.38
C MET A 194 -6.09 10.66 7.36
N PHE A 195 -7.27 11.25 7.43
CA PHE A 195 -8.37 10.94 6.52
C PHE A 195 -8.42 11.93 5.36
N PHE A 196 -8.48 11.41 4.13
CA PHE A 196 -8.68 12.16 2.90
C PHE A 196 -10.16 12.27 2.52
N ASP A 197 -11.00 11.44 3.14
CA ASP A 197 -12.44 11.34 2.90
C ASP A 197 -13.17 11.66 4.20
N VAL A 198 -14.07 12.66 4.15
CA VAL A 198 -14.79 13.14 5.33
C VAL A 198 -15.75 12.08 5.88
N ASP A 199 -16.45 11.36 4.99
CA ASP A 199 -17.39 10.31 5.41
C ASP A 199 -16.66 9.17 6.13
N ALA A 200 -15.44 8.83 5.66
CA ALA A 200 -14.60 7.84 6.34
C ALA A 200 -14.14 8.32 7.72
N TYR A 201 -13.84 9.61 7.88
CA TYR A 201 -13.49 10.20 9.16
C TYR A 201 -14.67 10.18 10.13
N ASP A 202 -15.84 10.59 9.68
CA ASP A 202 -17.06 10.60 10.51
C ASP A 202 -17.42 9.17 10.96
N ARG A 203 -17.36 8.20 10.04
CA ARG A 203 -17.57 6.79 10.37
C ARG A 203 -16.53 6.26 11.38
N PHE A 204 -15.27 6.65 11.25
CA PHE A 204 -14.21 6.26 12.17
C PHE A 204 -14.48 6.79 13.60
N ARG A 205 -15.04 7.98 13.73
CA ARG A 205 -15.35 8.60 15.02
C ARG A 205 -16.62 8.08 15.70
N MET A 206 -17.47 7.35 14.96
CA MET A 206 -18.69 6.77 15.55
C MET A 206 -18.34 5.82 16.70
N ASN A 207 -19.12 5.86 17.75
CA ASN A 207 -19.06 4.83 18.78
C ASN A 207 -19.56 3.48 18.23
N LYS A 208 -19.40 2.43 19.02
CA LYS A 208 -19.71 1.05 18.60
C LYS A 208 -21.19 0.85 18.26
N GLU A 209 -22.08 1.46 19.04
CA GLU A 209 -23.52 1.34 18.85
C GLU A 209 -23.98 2.05 17.57
N ASP A 210 -23.56 3.30 17.37
CA ASP A 210 -23.89 4.07 16.16
C ASP A 210 -23.35 3.40 14.90
N LEU A 211 -22.12 2.86 14.97
CA LEU A 211 -21.52 2.13 13.86
C LEU A 211 -22.30 0.86 13.52
N ALA A 212 -22.76 0.10 14.55
CA ALA A 212 -23.56 -1.10 14.34
C ALA A 212 -24.89 -0.80 13.67
N LEU A 213 -25.58 0.27 14.10
CA LEU A 213 -26.82 0.75 13.48
C LEU A 213 -26.63 1.15 12.02
N LEU A 214 -25.54 1.88 11.72
CA LEU A 214 -25.20 2.25 10.36
C LEU A 214 -24.94 1.02 9.47
N GLU A 215 -24.18 0.03 9.97
CA GLU A 215 -23.89 -1.20 9.23
C GLU A 215 -25.16 -2.05 8.98
N GLU A 216 -26.10 -2.06 9.91
CA GLU A 216 -27.38 -2.73 9.71
C GLU A 216 -28.20 -2.04 8.60
N ALA A 217 -28.26 -0.70 8.63
CA ALA A 217 -28.94 0.07 7.59
C ALA A 217 -28.31 -0.13 6.20
N GLU A 218 -26.97 -0.10 6.09
CA GLU A 218 -26.25 -0.37 4.85
C GLU A 218 -26.50 -1.79 4.30
N LYS A 219 -26.55 -2.79 5.18
CA LYS A 219 -26.88 -4.18 4.80
C LYS A 219 -28.31 -4.31 4.28
N ALA A 220 -29.27 -3.64 4.93
CA ALA A 220 -30.66 -3.64 4.50
C ALA A 220 -30.80 -2.98 3.11
N GLU A 221 -30.19 -1.82 2.90
CA GLU A 221 -30.20 -1.12 1.61
C GLU A 221 -29.57 -1.94 0.49
N LYS A 222 -28.42 -2.60 0.77
CA LYS A 222 -27.75 -3.48 -0.18
C LYS A 222 -28.64 -4.68 -0.58
N ALA A 223 -29.29 -5.29 0.41
CA ALA A 223 -30.20 -6.40 0.16
C ALA A 223 -31.43 -5.98 -0.68
N GLU A 224 -31.95 -4.78 -0.48
CA GLU A 224 -33.04 -4.23 -1.31
C GLU A 224 -32.58 -3.95 -2.74
N LYS A 225 -31.41 -3.36 -2.93
CA LYS A 225 -30.80 -3.12 -4.26
C LYS A 225 -30.59 -4.43 -5.02
N GLU A 226 -30.04 -5.46 -4.35
CA GLU A 226 -29.85 -6.77 -4.99
C GLU A 226 -31.17 -7.43 -5.38
N LYS A 227 -32.22 -7.34 -4.54
CA LYS A 227 -33.56 -7.83 -4.87
C LYS A 227 -34.16 -7.08 -6.06
N ALA A 228 -33.98 -5.77 -6.13
CA ALA A 228 -34.46 -4.94 -7.24
C ALA A 228 -33.74 -5.27 -8.56
N GLU A 229 -32.41 -5.51 -8.52
CA GLU A 229 -31.65 -5.93 -9.69
C GLU A 229 -32.03 -7.34 -10.19
N LYS A 230 -32.24 -8.29 -9.25
CA LYS A 230 -32.72 -9.65 -9.61
C LYS A 230 -34.07 -9.57 -10.31
N LYS A 231 -35.03 -8.80 -9.76
CA LYS A 231 -36.35 -8.58 -10.41
C LYS A 231 -36.23 -7.94 -11.81
N LYS A 232 -35.31 -6.98 -11.98
CA LYS A 232 -35.06 -6.39 -13.32
C LYS A 232 -34.44 -7.36 -14.32
N LYS A 233 -33.61 -8.32 -13.84
CA LYS A 233 -33.02 -9.37 -14.69
C LYS A 233 -34.04 -10.47 -15.05
N GLU A 234 -34.95 -10.81 -14.14
CA GLU A 234 -36.05 -11.75 -14.40
C GLU A 234 -37.03 -11.20 -15.42
N ASN A 235 -37.48 -9.94 -15.25
CA ASN A 235 -38.38 -9.29 -16.22
C ASN A 235 -37.77 -9.13 -17.62
N LYS A 236 -36.42 -8.97 -17.71
CA LYS A 236 -35.72 -8.93 -19.02
C LYS A 236 -35.54 -10.30 -19.66
N LYS A 237 -35.66 -11.41 -18.89
CA LYS A 237 -35.61 -12.78 -19.43
C LYS A 237 -36.93 -13.20 -20.02
N ASP A 238 -38.06 -12.71 -19.52
CA ASP A 238 -39.39 -13.05 -20.07
C ASP A 238 -39.63 -12.35 -21.41
N ASP A 239 -39.08 -11.13 -21.63
CA ASP A 239 -39.17 -10.46 -22.93
C ASP A 239 -38.24 -11.06 -24.00
N LYS A 240 -37.17 -11.82 -23.63
CA LYS A 240 -36.22 -12.43 -24.58
C LYS A 240 -36.51 -13.90 -24.94
N LYS A 241 -37.56 -14.49 -24.42
CA LYS A 241 -37.91 -15.90 -24.76
C LYS A 241 -38.56 -16.12 -26.14
N LYS A 242 -38.64 -15.06 -26.97
CA LYS A 242 -39.21 -15.22 -28.34
C LYS A 242 -38.22 -15.35 -29.47
N ASP A 243 -36.93 -15.11 -29.27
CA ASP A 243 -35.93 -15.31 -30.33
C ASP A 243 -34.57 -15.66 -29.74
N ALA A 244 -34.15 -16.93 -29.88
CA ALA A 244 -32.81 -17.36 -30.26
C ALA A 244 -32.42 -18.75 -29.74
N LYS A 245 -32.18 -19.63 -30.71
CA LYS A 245 -31.45 -20.90 -30.57
C LYS A 245 -29.98 -20.69 -30.29
N GLU A 246 -29.46 -21.56 -29.42
CA GLU A 246 -28.07 -22.03 -29.31
C GLU A 246 -26.90 -21.08 -29.52
N LYS A 247 -26.15 -20.86 -28.44
CA LYS A 247 -24.68 -20.86 -28.50
C LYS A 247 -24.09 -21.24 -27.14
N ASN A 248 -23.16 -22.17 -27.20
CA ASN A 248 -22.41 -22.83 -26.12
C ASN A 248 -21.90 -21.89 -25.01
N LYS A 249 -22.13 -22.32 -23.78
CA LYS A 249 -21.40 -21.90 -22.59
C LYS A 249 -19.97 -22.48 -22.63
N LYS A 250 -18.96 -21.64 -22.60
CA LYS A 250 -17.65 -21.96 -22.02
C LYS A 250 -17.64 -21.39 -20.62
N ASP A 251 -17.59 -22.30 -19.66
CA ASP A 251 -17.30 -21.96 -18.26
C ASP A 251 -15.83 -21.49 -18.17
N GLY A 252 -15.65 -20.26 -17.76
CA GLY A 252 -14.41 -19.72 -17.28
C GLY A 252 -14.80 -18.86 -16.09
N ASP A 253 -14.51 -19.32 -14.87
CA ASP A 253 -14.56 -18.52 -13.66
C ASP A 253 -13.44 -17.44 -13.77
N GLU A 254 -13.74 -16.36 -14.46
CA GLU A 254 -13.02 -15.11 -14.29
C GLU A 254 -13.62 -14.42 -13.07
N GLU A 255 -12.91 -14.44 -11.94
CA GLU A 255 -13.16 -13.53 -10.82
C GLU A 255 -13.22 -12.11 -11.41
N LYS A 256 -14.40 -11.50 -11.39
CA LYS A 256 -14.57 -10.09 -11.75
C LYS A 256 -13.74 -9.27 -10.77
N LYS A 257 -12.58 -8.78 -11.22
CA LYS A 257 -11.85 -7.74 -10.52
C LYS A 257 -12.81 -6.57 -10.36
N GLU A 258 -13.17 -6.24 -9.12
CA GLU A 258 -13.89 -4.99 -8.84
C GLU A 258 -13.04 -3.84 -9.38
N GLU A 259 -13.61 -3.04 -10.27
CA GLU A 259 -12.94 -1.81 -10.74
C GLU A 259 -12.77 -0.87 -9.55
N VAL A 260 -11.53 -0.66 -9.15
CA VAL A 260 -11.20 0.30 -8.10
C VAL A 260 -11.57 1.68 -8.58
N LYS A 261 -12.50 2.34 -7.88
CA LYS A 261 -12.92 3.70 -8.22
C LYS A 261 -11.75 4.67 -8.01
N PRO A 262 -11.62 5.70 -8.88
CA PRO A 262 -10.62 6.74 -8.68
C PRO A 262 -10.74 7.38 -7.30
N LEU A 263 -9.61 7.47 -6.60
CA LEU A 263 -9.55 8.13 -5.31
C LEU A 263 -9.81 9.63 -5.44
N LYS A 264 -10.47 10.18 -4.45
CA LYS A 264 -10.70 11.62 -4.31
C LYS A 264 -10.10 12.04 -2.98
N PHE A 265 -9.36 13.12 -2.99
CA PHE A 265 -8.72 13.67 -1.81
C PHE A 265 -9.34 15.02 -1.48
N ASP A 266 -9.93 15.13 -0.31
CA ASP A 266 -10.19 16.40 0.34
C ASP A 266 -8.95 16.74 1.18
N LEU A 267 -8.07 17.57 0.63
CA LEU A 267 -6.84 18.00 1.31
C LEU A 267 -7.03 19.29 2.10
N ASP A 268 -8.11 19.99 1.87
CA ASP A 268 -8.47 21.16 2.67
C ASP A 268 -8.84 20.71 4.09
N ASN A 269 -8.34 21.41 5.09
CA ASN A 269 -8.57 21.08 6.51
C ASN A 269 -8.18 19.64 6.90
N ARG A 270 -7.26 18.98 6.15
CA ARG A 270 -6.81 17.62 6.44
C ARG A 270 -6.22 17.44 7.84
N PHE A 271 -5.65 18.50 8.41
CA PHE A 271 -5.08 18.48 9.75
C PHE A 271 -6.12 18.31 10.85
N ASP A 272 -7.38 18.70 10.62
CA ASP A 272 -8.49 18.48 11.54
C ASP A 272 -8.96 17.01 11.55
N ARG A 273 -8.47 16.22 10.59
CA ARG A 273 -8.80 14.80 10.42
C ARG A 273 -7.60 13.88 10.70
N ILE A 274 -6.73 14.31 11.62
CA ILE A 274 -5.63 13.50 12.14
C ILE A 274 -6.01 12.94 13.50
N VAL A 275 -5.79 11.63 13.69
CA VAL A 275 -5.99 10.95 14.96
C VAL A 275 -4.75 10.14 15.32
N ARG A 276 -4.28 10.25 16.57
CA ARG A 276 -3.26 9.38 17.15
C ARG A 276 -3.88 8.03 17.44
N LEU A 277 -3.26 6.95 16.97
CA LEU A 277 -3.75 5.59 17.10
C LEU A 277 -3.11 4.81 18.25
N THR A 278 -1.89 5.18 18.66
CA THR A 278 -1.17 4.54 19.76
C THR A 278 -1.39 5.29 21.06
N VAL A 279 -1.50 4.55 22.16
CA VAL A 279 -1.69 5.13 23.49
C VAL A 279 -0.39 5.72 24.04
N ASN A 280 0.71 4.97 23.86
CA ASN A 280 2.03 5.35 24.37
C ASN A 280 3.04 5.37 23.23
N SER A 281 3.92 6.37 23.25
CA SER A 281 5.05 6.45 22.32
C SER A 281 6.08 5.37 22.62
N SER A 282 6.70 4.81 21.58
CA SER A 282 7.66 3.73 21.69
C SER A 282 8.63 3.69 20.50
N PHE A 283 9.60 2.81 20.54
CA PHE A 283 10.31 2.42 19.32
C PHE A 283 9.37 1.55 18.50
N MET A 284 8.90 2.10 17.37
CA MET A 284 7.94 1.44 16.49
C MET A 284 8.67 0.62 15.42
N GLY A 285 8.27 -0.64 15.24
CA GLY A 285 8.74 -1.47 14.12
C GLY A 285 7.84 -1.31 12.91
N ASP A 286 6.58 -1.68 13.06
CA ASP A 286 5.56 -1.57 12.02
C ASP A 286 4.14 -1.46 12.61
N ALA A 287 3.17 -1.06 11.80
CA ALA A 287 1.76 -1.00 12.18
C ALA A 287 0.84 -1.32 11.01
N VAL A 288 -0.28 -2.00 11.32
CA VAL A 288 -1.34 -2.36 10.37
C VAL A 288 -2.69 -2.08 10.98
N LEU A 289 -3.50 -1.32 10.27
CA LEU A 289 -4.90 -1.09 10.60
C LEU A 289 -5.77 -2.15 9.90
N THR A 290 -6.76 -2.70 10.60
CA THR A 290 -7.75 -3.60 9.99
C THR A 290 -8.51 -2.91 8.84
N PRO A 291 -9.03 -3.65 7.86
CA PRO A 291 -9.82 -3.07 6.77
C PRO A 291 -11.07 -2.31 7.23
N LYS A 292 -11.59 -2.62 8.43
CA LYS A 292 -12.72 -1.91 9.05
C LYS A 292 -12.29 -0.65 9.80
N GLY A 293 -11.01 -0.48 10.10
CA GLY A 293 -10.51 0.63 10.90
C GLY A 293 -10.84 0.54 12.39
N ASP A 294 -11.11 -0.66 12.89
CA ASP A 294 -11.52 -0.89 14.29
C ASP A 294 -10.36 -1.33 15.18
N LYS A 295 -9.30 -1.94 14.61
CA LYS A 295 -8.14 -2.39 15.37
C LYS A 295 -6.82 -2.02 14.70
N LEU A 296 -5.86 -1.65 15.52
CA LEU A 296 -4.46 -1.46 15.14
C LEU A 296 -3.62 -2.61 15.70
N TYR A 297 -2.86 -3.26 14.84
CA TYR A 297 -1.80 -4.19 15.23
C TYR A 297 -0.46 -3.52 14.99
N TYR A 298 0.43 -3.54 15.98
CA TYR A 298 1.70 -2.84 15.86
C TYR A 298 2.84 -3.52 16.63
N LEU A 299 4.05 -3.38 16.11
CA LEU A 299 5.28 -3.81 16.75
C LEU A 299 5.87 -2.63 17.51
N ALA A 300 6.00 -2.77 18.81
CA ALA A 300 6.54 -1.74 19.69
C ALA A 300 7.50 -2.30 20.73
N ALA A 301 8.60 -1.58 20.95
CA ALA A 301 9.56 -1.89 21.99
C ALA A 301 9.53 -0.79 23.07
N PHE A 302 9.09 -1.16 24.29
CA PHE A 302 9.07 -0.26 25.44
C PHE A 302 10.28 -0.46 26.34
N GLU A 303 10.70 -1.70 26.56
CA GLU A 303 11.84 -2.05 27.43
C GLU A 303 12.94 -2.74 26.63
N SER A 304 12.77 -4.02 26.32
CA SER A 304 13.76 -4.80 25.58
C SER A 304 13.10 -5.67 24.52
N GLY A 305 13.45 -5.42 23.24
CA GLY A 305 12.88 -6.15 22.11
C GLY A 305 11.46 -5.68 21.75
N TYR A 306 10.98 -6.19 20.63
CA TYR A 306 9.65 -5.85 20.12
C TYR A 306 8.62 -6.86 20.60
N ASP A 307 7.45 -6.35 20.96
CA ASP A 307 6.24 -7.13 21.21
C ASP A 307 5.21 -6.79 20.14
N LEU A 308 4.35 -7.75 19.80
CA LEU A 308 3.17 -7.51 18.96
C LEU A 308 1.99 -7.10 19.85
N TRP A 309 1.46 -5.93 19.58
CA TRP A 309 0.35 -5.33 20.30
C TRP A 309 -0.91 -5.28 19.44
N GLU A 310 -2.07 -5.39 20.07
CA GLU A 310 -3.38 -5.05 19.51
C GLU A 310 -3.95 -3.87 20.30
N HIS A 311 -4.39 -2.84 19.60
CA HIS A 311 -5.21 -1.76 20.15
C HIS A 311 -6.58 -1.78 19.48
N ASP A 312 -7.64 -2.04 20.25
CA ASP A 312 -9.03 -1.92 19.83
C ASP A 312 -9.44 -0.46 19.94
N LEU A 313 -9.66 0.19 18.78
CA LEU A 313 -9.93 1.61 18.67
C LEU A 313 -11.38 1.97 19.09
N LYS A 314 -12.29 0.98 19.11
CA LYS A 314 -13.68 1.18 19.50
C LYS A 314 -13.89 0.96 21.00
N GLU A 315 -13.19 -0.01 21.56
CA GLU A 315 -13.21 -0.30 23.01
C GLU A 315 -12.15 0.49 23.78
N ASN A 316 -11.24 1.18 23.07
CA ASN A 316 -10.08 1.88 23.63
C ASN A 316 -9.27 0.97 24.58
N SER A 317 -9.03 -0.26 24.18
CA SER A 317 -8.32 -1.26 24.95
C SER A 317 -7.08 -1.76 24.23
N THR A 318 -6.00 -1.95 25.00
CA THR A 318 -4.69 -2.37 24.46
C THR A 318 -4.21 -3.62 25.15
N LYS A 319 -3.70 -4.59 24.39
CA LYS A 319 -3.11 -5.82 24.93
C LYS A 319 -1.92 -6.29 24.10
N ILE A 320 -1.01 -6.98 24.76
CA ILE A 320 0.08 -7.71 24.11
C ILE A 320 -0.48 -9.03 23.57
N LEU A 321 -0.25 -9.30 22.28
CA LEU A 321 -0.57 -10.59 21.67
C LEU A 321 0.60 -11.57 21.76
N LEU A 322 1.81 -11.10 21.42
CA LEU A 322 3.02 -11.91 21.44
C LEU A 322 4.17 -11.09 21.99
N LYS A 323 4.99 -11.68 22.85
CA LYS A 323 6.18 -11.07 23.43
C LYS A 323 7.45 -11.52 22.73
N GLY A 324 8.43 -10.61 22.63
CA GLY A 324 9.78 -10.94 22.16
C GLY A 324 9.83 -11.41 20.70
N VAL A 325 9.03 -10.80 19.83
CA VAL A 325 8.88 -11.24 18.43
C VAL A 325 9.96 -10.70 17.48
N GLY A 326 10.81 -9.81 17.93
CA GLY A 326 11.74 -9.10 17.05
C GLY A 326 11.10 -7.94 16.29
N GLY A 327 11.93 -7.16 15.62
CA GLY A 327 11.49 -6.14 14.67
C GLY A 327 11.20 -6.78 13.30
N GLY A 328 10.40 -6.14 12.49
CA GLY A 328 10.06 -6.65 11.14
C GLY A 328 8.87 -5.89 10.55
N SER A 329 8.29 -6.45 9.52
CA SER A 329 7.11 -5.91 8.85
C SER A 329 5.87 -6.74 9.15
N LEU A 330 4.73 -6.08 9.25
CA LEU A 330 3.41 -6.68 9.39
C LEU A 330 2.70 -6.61 8.03
N LEU A 331 2.35 -7.76 7.47
CA LEU A 331 1.70 -7.87 6.17
C LEU A 331 0.31 -8.51 6.33
N PRO A 332 -0.78 -7.75 6.15
CA PRO A 332 -2.12 -8.33 6.13
C PRO A 332 -2.33 -9.12 4.84
N ASP A 333 -3.12 -10.18 4.90
CA ASP A 333 -3.63 -10.82 3.70
C ASP A 333 -4.65 -9.91 2.98
N LYS A 334 -5.01 -10.27 1.75
CA LYS A 334 -5.95 -9.47 0.94
C LYS A 334 -7.34 -9.27 1.59
N LYS A 335 -7.73 -10.16 2.49
CA LYS A 335 -9.02 -10.09 3.20
C LYS A 335 -8.91 -9.41 4.56
N GLY A 336 -7.69 -9.19 5.06
CA GLY A 336 -7.44 -8.68 6.39
C GLY A 336 -7.80 -9.67 7.52
N GLU A 337 -7.89 -10.97 7.19
CA GLU A 337 -8.21 -12.03 8.16
C GLU A 337 -6.95 -12.52 8.88
N ASN A 338 -5.79 -12.42 8.23
CA ASN A 338 -4.50 -12.86 8.75
C ASN A 338 -3.45 -11.76 8.60
N ILE A 339 -2.53 -11.71 9.57
CA ILE A 339 -1.36 -10.83 9.54
C ILE A 339 -0.13 -11.72 9.59
N PHE A 340 0.74 -11.57 8.61
CA PHE A 340 2.04 -12.22 8.55
C PHE A 340 3.09 -11.29 9.11
N MET A 341 4.02 -11.84 9.86
CA MET A 341 5.20 -11.14 10.38
C MET A 341 6.44 -11.66 9.66
N CYS A 342 7.18 -10.74 9.02
CA CYS A 342 8.35 -11.05 8.19
C CYS A 342 9.62 -10.38 8.74
#